data_58861db3231c7edd7345d9b474dadbb9
#
_entry.id   58861db3231c7edd7345d9b474dadbb9
#
_cell.length_a   1.000
_cell.length_b   1.000
_cell.length_c   1.000
_cell.angle_alpha   90.00
_cell.angle_beta   90.00
_cell.angle_gamma   90.00
#
_symmetry.space_group_name_H-M   'P 1'
#
loop_
_entity.id
_entity.type
_entity.pdbx_description
1 polymer ?
#
loop_
_entity_poly.entity_id
_entity_poly.type
_entity_poly.pdbx_seq_one_letter_code
_entity_poly.pdbx_strand_id
1 'polypeptide(L)'
;MLSAAIDFQGGKAARPYVEKAAAQFTTVVDTENLLSSHFGFRAIPNMVFIDEAGIIRFIKFTGFDIRHETDRAFVTRFIESPNVEHLARDSEQGTGFDDPIALVHFQTGMASYRRGDTSAALDAWREAVAMEPENWIIRKQIWAIAHPERFYAGDVDFDWQKDQIAEGQ
;
A
#
# COMPACT_ATOMS: atom_id res chain seq x y z
N MET A 1 -0.40 6.91 16.92
CA MET A 1 -0.62 6.54 15.51
C MET A 1 0.71 6.14 14.88
N LEU A 2 0.71 5.13 14.04
CA LEU A 2 1.81 4.70 13.20
C LEU A 2 1.34 4.76 11.76
N SER A 3 2.14 5.29 10.84
CA SER A 3 1.89 5.13 9.41
C SER A 3 2.95 4.24 8.77
N ALA A 4 2.58 3.57 7.69
CA ALA A 4 3.48 2.79 6.87
C ALA A 4 3.36 3.24 5.41
N ALA A 5 4.48 3.66 4.83
CA ALA A 5 4.59 3.89 3.40
C ALA A 5 4.99 2.57 2.74
N ILE A 6 4.25 2.14 1.73
CA ILE A 6 4.64 1.01 0.88
C ILE A 6 5.43 1.61 -0.28
N ASP A 7 6.75 1.48 -0.21
CA ASP A 7 7.64 2.02 -1.24
C ASP A 7 8.90 1.15 -1.36
N PHE A 8 9.02 0.45 -2.47
CA PHE A 8 10.15 -0.46 -2.73
C PHE A 8 11.48 0.27 -2.88
N GLN A 9 11.45 1.57 -3.20
CA GLN A 9 12.63 2.43 -3.30
C GLN A 9 13.12 2.91 -1.92
N GLY A 10 12.36 2.67 -0.87
CA GLY A 10 12.75 2.88 0.51
C GLY A 10 12.56 4.31 1.02
N GLY A 11 13.14 4.57 2.19
CA GLY A 11 12.88 5.79 2.95
C GLY A 11 13.25 7.10 2.24
N LYS A 12 14.16 7.07 1.27
CA LYS A 12 14.50 8.28 0.49
C LYS A 12 13.34 8.74 -0.39
N ALA A 13 12.59 7.80 -0.97
CA ALA A 13 11.43 8.10 -1.79
C ALA A 13 10.22 8.54 -0.94
N ALA A 14 10.00 7.90 0.21
CA ALA A 14 8.88 8.21 1.09
C ALA A 14 9.06 9.53 1.88
N ARG A 15 10.29 9.90 2.23
CA ARG A 15 10.61 11.04 3.11
C ARG A 15 9.99 12.38 2.68
N PRO A 16 10.08 12.81 1.40
CA PRO A 16 9.51 14.10 0.98
C PRO A 16 8.02 14.23 1.26
N TYR A 17 7.27 13.15 1.19
CA TYR A 17 5.83 13.14 1.48
C TYR A 17 5.56 13.29 2.97
N VAL A 18 6.35 12.64 3.83
CA VAL A 18 6.25 12.74 5.28
C VAL A 18 6.56 14.17 5.74
N GLU A 19 7.61 14.77 5.18
CA GLU A 19 8.02 16.15 5.47
C GLU A 19 6.97 17.17 4.98
N LYS A 20 6.46 17.00 3.75
CA LYS A 20 5.39 17.84 3.19
C LYS A 20 4.10 17.79 4.02
N ALA A 21 3.78 16.60 4.56
CA ALA A 21 2.62 16.40 5.43
C ALA A 21 2.85 16.94 6.85
N ALA A 22 4.06 17.38 7.21
CA ALA A 22 4.46 17.77 8.57
C ALA A 22 4.04 16.70 9.62
N ALA A 23 4.16 15.42 9.26
CA ALA A 23 3.70 14.31 10.08
C ALA A 23 4.53 14.22 11.38
N GLN A 24 3.85 14.31 12.52
CA GLN A 24 4.47 14.24 13.86
C GLN A 24 4.41 12.85 14.49
N PHE A 25 3.86 11.88 13.78
CA PHE A 25 3.81 10.48 14.19
C PHE A 25 4.86 9.66 13.46
N THR A 26 5.22 8.51 14.03
CA THR A 26 6.18 7.59 13.40
C THR A 26 5.67 7.11 12.05
N THR A 27 6.51 7.23 11.03
CA THR A 27 6.31 6.60 9.72
C THR A 27 7.40 5.56 9.50
N VAL A 28 6.99 4.33 9.20
CA VAL A 28 7.88 3.26 8.73
C VAL A 28 7.74 3.09 7.23
N VAL A 29 8.72 2.44 6.60
CA VAL A 29 8.65 2.15 5.17
C VAL A 29 8.68 0.64 4.97
N ASP A 30 7.64 0.13 4.36
CA ASP A 30 7.51 -1.28 3.98
C ASP A 30 8.08 -1.47 2.57
N THR A 31 9.37 -1.76 2.52
CA THR A 31 10.09 -1.97 1.26
C THR A 31 9.86 -3.36 0.65
N GLU A 32 9.22 -4.25 1.39
CA GLU A 32 9.03 -5.65 1.00
C GLU A 32 7.56 -6.04 0.81
N ASN A 33 6.66 -5.06 0.95
CA ASN A 33 5.22 -5.28 0.87
C ASN A 33 4.70 -6.31 1.90
N LEU A 34 5.32 -6.35 3.07
CA LEU A 34 4.96 -7.30 4.14
C LEU A 34 3.55 -7.06 4.67
N LEU A 35 3.14 -5.79 4.75
CA LEU A 35 1.81 -5.43 5.24
C LEU A 35 0.72 -5.93 4.29
N SER A 36 0.94 -5.84 2.98
CA SER A 36 0.00 -6.40 2.01
C SER A 36 -0.09 -7.93 2.14
N SER A 37 1.06 -8.61 2.28
CA SER A 37 1.11 -10.05 2.47
C SER A 37 0.46 -10.49 3.80
N HIS A 38 0.52 -9.65 4.84
CA HIS A 38 -0.05 -9.99 6.15
C HIS A 38 -1.53 -9.66 6.27
N PHE A 39 -1.97 -8.51 5.73
CA PHE A 39 -3.33 -8.01 5.87
C PHE A 39 -4.19 -8.20 4.62
N GLY A 40 -3.62 -8.63 3.50
CA GLY A 40 -4.33 -8.78 2.23
C GLY A 40 -4.54 -7.46 1.47
N PHE A 41 -3.69 -6.44 1.67
CA PHE A 41 -3.83 -5.16 0.99
C PHE A 41 -3.46 -5.26 -0.49
N ARG A 42 -4.31 -4.72 -1.38
CA ARG A 42 -4.09 -4.64 -2.84
C ARG A 42 -4.09 -3.20 -3.36
N ALA A 43 -4.53 -2.28 -2.54
CA ALA A 43 -4.55 -0.85 -2.83
C ALA A 43 -4.27 -0.07 -1.54
N ILE A 44 -4.03 1.22 -1.65
CA ILE A 44 -3.85 2.16 -0.53
C ILE A 44 -4.78 3.37 -0.75
N PRO A 45 -5.16 4.06 0.31
CA PRO A 45 -4.83 3.88 1.72
C PRO A 45 -5.70 2.84 2.43
N ASN A 46 -5.12 2.14 3.43
CA ASN A 46 -5.82 1.24 4.34
C ASN A 46 -5.65 1.70 5.79
N MET A 47 -6.53 1.27 6.68
CA MET A 47 -6.43 1.54 8.10
C MET A 47 -6.63 0.27 8.91
N VAL A 48 -5.74 0.04 9.88
CA VAL A 48 -5.85 -1.04 10.86
C VAL A 48 -5.96 -0.42 12.25
N PHE A 49 -7.00 -0.76 12.99
CA PHE A 49 -7.24 -0.32 14.35
C PHE A 49 -6.85 -1.44 15.32
N ILE A 50 -5.86 -1.14 16.16
CA ILE A 50 -5.30 -2.08 17.13
C ILE A 50 -5.45 -1.45 18.51
N ASP A 51 -6.01 -2.20 19.45
CA ASP A 51 -6.16 -1.73 20.82
C ASP A 51 -4.85 -1.81 21.64
N GLU A 52 -4.90 -1.36 22.89
CA GLU A 52 -3.76 -1.37 23.81
C GLU A 52 -3.25 -2.78 24.15
N ALA A 53 -4.10 -3.79 24.00
CA ALA A 53 -3.74 -5.19 24.19
C ALA A 53 -3.10 -5.83 22.92
N GLY A 54 -2.97 -5.05 21.84
CA GLY A 54 -2.45 -5.54 20.56
C GLY A 54 -3.48 -6.30 19.71
N ILE A 55 -4.76 -6.20 20.06
CA ILE A 55 -5.84 -6.88 19.34
C ILE A 55 -6.33 -6.00 18.20
N ILE A 56 -6.39 -6.57 16.99
CA ILE A 56 -7.00 -5.91 15.84
C ILE A 56 -8.51 -5.84 16.06
N ARG A 57 -9.05 -4.63 16.12
CA ARG A 57 -10.49 -4.38 16.32
C ARG A 57 -11.21 -4.14 15.00
N PHE A 58 -10.54 -3.52 14.04
CA PHE A 58 -11.13 -3.23 12.76
C PHE A 58 -10.05 -3.03 11.70
N ILE A 59 -10.36 -3.41 10.46
CA ILE A 59 -9.56 -3.11 9.27
C ILE A 59 -10.48 -2.49 8.23
N LYS A 60 -10.13 -1.32 7.72
CA LYS A 60 -10.76 -0.72 6.55
C LYS A 60 -9.83 -0.84 5.37
N PHE A 61 -10.25 -1.62 4.38
CA PHE A 61 -9.57 -1.75 3.10
C PHE A 61 -10.00 -0.63 2.18
N THR A 62 -9.03 0.02 1.57
CA THR A 62 -9.18 1.11 0.59
C THR A 62 -10.06 2.29 1.02
N GLY A 63 -9.75 3.46 0.52
CA GLY A 63 -10.60 4.64 0.66
C GLY A 63 -10.70 5.22 2.07
N PHE A 64 -9.81 4.86 3.01
CA PHE A 64 -9.78 5.56 4.31
C PHE A 64 -9.30 7.00 4.10
N ASP A 65 -10.13 7.96 4.51
CA ASP A 65 -9.80 9.38 4.43
C ASP A 65 -10.37 10.13 5.63
N ILE A 66 -9.48 10.59 6.52
CA ILE A 66 -9.84 11.34 7.73
C ILE A 66 -10.60 12.64 7.44
N ARG A 67 -10.59 13.14 6.21
CA ARG A 67 -11.38 14.29 5.78
C ARG A 67 -12.86 13.94 5.67
N HIS A 68 -13.19 12.67 5.44
CA HIS A 68 -14.56 12.19 5.46
C HIS A 68 -15.08 12.12 6.89
N GLU A 69 -16.29 12.65 7.12
CA GLU A 69 -16.90 12.70 8.44
C GLU A 69 -17.09 11.31 9.06
N THR A 70 -17.51 10.34 8.26
CA THR A 70 -17.70 8.94 8.68
C THR A 70 -16.41 8.32 9.21
N ASP A 71 -15.29 8.50 8.51
CA ASP A 71 -13.99 7.96 8.91
C ASP A 71 -13.47 8.67 10.15
N ARG A 72 -13.63 9.99 10.21
CA ARG A 72 -13.26 10.77 11.40
C ARG A 72 -14.09 10.39 12.63
N ALA A 73 -15.39 10.26 12.49
CA ALA A 73 -16.26 9.83 13.58
C ALA A 73 -15.91 8.42 14.08
N PHE A 74 -15.52 7.53 13.16
CA PHE A 74 -15.06 6.19 13.50
C PHE A 74 -13.78 6.23 14.34
N VAL A 75 -12.77 6.99 13.91
CA VAL A 75 -11.51 7.17 14.65
C VAL A 75 -11.76 7.72 16.04
N THR A 76 -12.61 8.78 16.15
CA THR A 76 -12.94 9.39 17.43
C THR A 76 -13.57 8.37 18.37
N ARG A 77 -14.56 7.62 17.90
CA ARG A 77 -15.23 6.57 18.71
C ARG A 77 -14.27 5.48 19.14
N PHE A 78 -13.34 5.05 18.27
CA PHE A 78 -12.33 4.06 18.62
C PHE A 78 -11.39 4.55 19.72
N ILE A 79 -10.98 5.83 19.67
CA ILE A 79 -10.12 6.44 20.71
C ILE A 79 -10.86 6.54 22.05
N GLU A 80 -12.15 6.93 22.04
CA GLU A 80 -12.96 7.09 23.25
C GLU A 80 -13.36 5.75 23.87
N SER A 81 -13.54 4.72 23.06
CA SER A 81 -13.98 3.39 23.53
C SER A 81 -13.38 2.28 22.65
N PRO A 82 -12.10 1.88 22.89
CA PRO A 82 -11.43 0.88 22.08
C PRO A 82 -12.03 -0.53 22.19
N ASN A 83 -12.86 -0.80 23.19
CA ASN A 83 -13.59 -2.07 23.34
C ASN A 83 -14.86 -2.16 22.49
N VAL A 84 -14.87 -1.54 21.32
CA VAL A 84 -15.99 -1.67 20.37
C VAL A 84 -16.09 -3.15 19.97
N GLU A 85 -17.17 -3.80 20.42
CA GLU A 85 -17.48 -5.18 20.04
C GLU A 85 -17.41 -5.32 18.52
N HIS A 86 -16.61 -6.30 18.07
CA HIS A 86 -16.50 -6.83 16.72
C HIS A 86 -17.04 -5.92 15.61
N LEU A 87 -16.24 -4.95 15.20
CA LEU A 87 -16.47 -4.36 13.90
C LEU A 87 -16.01 -5.40 12.88
N ALA A 88 -16.95 -5.86 12.07
CA ALA A 88 -16.74 -6.91 11.10
C ALA A 88 -15.51 -6.62 10.24
N ARG A 89 -14.69 -7.65 10.00
CA ARG A 89 -13.68 -7.61 8.94
C ARG A 89 -14.43 -7.53 7.62
N ASP A 90 -14.20 -6.47 6.84
CA ASP A 90 -14.80 -6.32 5.51
C ASP A 90 -14.24 -7.32 4.48
N SER A 91 -13.25 -8.14 4.86
CA SER A 91 -12.73 -9.19 3.97
C SER A 91 -11.96 -10.28 4.73
N GLU A 92 -11.87 -11.44 4.11
CA GLU A 92 -10.99 -12.54 4.52
C GLU A 92 -9.52 -12.11 4.45
N GLN A 93 -8.71 -12.54 5.43
CA GLN A 93 -7.26 -12.36 5.39
C GLN A 93 -6.70 -13.13 4.19
N GLY A 94 -6.19 -12.40 3.20
CA GLY A 94 -5.48 -12.97 2.07
C GLY A 94 -4.00 -12.61 2.12
N THR A 95 -3.21 -13.25 1.26
CA THR A 95 -1.78 -12.95 1.08
C THR A 95 -1.52 -11.63 0.34
N GLY A 96 -2.58 -10.88 -0.03
CA GLY A 96 -2.51 -9.78 -0.99
C GLY A 96 -2.51 -10.26 -2.44
N PHE A 97 -2.61 -11.57 -2.65
CA PHE A 97 -2.71 -12.23 -3.96
C PHE A 97 -3.79 -13.30 -3.91
N ASP A 98 -4.60 -13.40 -4.98
CA ASP A 98 -5.53 -14.49 -5.19
C ASP A 98 -4.86 -15.65 -5.94
N ASP A 99 -3.96 -15.34 -6.87
CA ASP A 99 -3.25 -16.30 -7.67
C ASP A 99 -1.86 -16.61 -7.06
N PRO A 100 -1.60 -17.85 -6.63
CA PRO A 100 -0.30 -18.23 -6.10
C PRO A 100 0.84 -18.09 -7.12
N ILE A 101 0.56 -18.13 -8.43
CA ILE A 101 1.57 -17.91 -9.47
C ILE A 101 1.94 -16.42 -9.54
N ALA A 102 0.96 -15.52 -9.43
CA ALA A 102 1.22 -14.08 -9.33
C ALA A 102 2.11 -13.76 -8.12
N LEU A 103 1.86 -14.40 -6.96
CA LEU A 103 2.72 -14.27 -5.79
C LEU A 103 4.16 -14.74 -6.08
N VAL A 104 4.36 -15.85 -6.79
CA VAL A 104 5.70 -16.33 -7.18
C VAL A 104 6.41 -15.32 -8.08
N HIS A 105 5.72 -14.77 -9.07
CA HIS A 105 6.29 -13.71 -9.92
C HIS A 105 6.65 -12.47 -9.10
N PHE A 106 5.79 -12.05 -8.18
CA PHE A 106 6.08 -10.93 -7.28
C PHE A 106 7.34 -11.20 -6.45
N GLN A 107 7.46 -12.34 -5.81
CA GLN A 107 8.62 -12.71 -5.00
C GLN A 107 9.91 -12.79 -5.83
N THR A 108 9.82 -13.30 -7.07
CA THR A 108 10.93 -13.33 -8.02
C THR A 108 11.40 -11.92 -8.35
N GLY A 109 10.48 -11.01 -8.62
CA GLY A 109 10.78 -9.60 -8.86
C GLY A 109 11.43 -8.93 -7.66
N MET A 110 10.93 -9.17 -6.43
CA MET A 110 11.55 -8.66 -5.21
C MET A 110 12.99 -9.16 -5.03
N ALA A 111 13.23 -10.45 -5.28
CA ALA A 111 14.57 -11.02 -5.21
C ALA A 111 15.53 -10.39 -6.25
N SER A 112 15.05 -10.13 -7.47
CA SER A 112 15.82 -9.45 -8.52
C SER A 112 16.14 -8.01 -8.15
N TYR A 113 15.15 -7.26 -7.65
CA TYR A 113 15.31 -5.89 -7.23
C TYR A 113 16.36 -5.73 -6.12
N ARG A 114 16.33 -6.60 -5.11
CA ARG A 114 17.34 -6.63 -4.03
C ARG A 114 18.77 -6.89 -4.53
N ARG A 115 18.93 -7.61 -5.64
CA ARG A 115 20.23 -7.83 -6.29
C ARG A 115 20.66 -6.67 -7.18
N GLY A 116 19.80 -5.63 -7.32
CA GLY A 116 20.04 -4.49 -8.21
C GLY A 116 19.67 -4.75 -9.68
N ASP A 117 19.06 -5.88 -9.99
CA ASP A 117 18.56 -6.20 -11.34
C ASP A 117 17.13 -5.66 -11.52
N THR A 118 17.06 -4.35 -11.73
CA THR A 118 15.78 -3.65 -11.87
C THR A 118 15.00 -4.10 -13.10
N SER A 119 15.68 -4.45 -14.20
CA SER A 119 15.00 -4.92 -15.41
C SER A 119 14.26 -6.23 -15.17
N ALA A 120 14.97 -7.24 -14.65
CA ALA A 120 14.36 -8.52 -14.33
C ALA A 120 13.26 -8.41 -13.26
N ALA A 121 13.40 -7.45 -12.32
CA ALA A 121 12.36 -7.17 -11.33
C ALA A 121 11.08 -6.65 -11.98
N LEU A 122 11.21 -5.63 -12.85
CA LEU A 122 10.06 -5.05 -13.55
C LEU A 122 9.36 -6.07 -14.44
N ASP A 123 10.11 -6.93 -15.13
CA ASP A 123 9.53 -7.97 -15.98
C ASP A 123 8.73 -8.98 -15.15
N ALA A 124 9.29 -9.48 -14.06
CA ALA A 124 8.57 -10.39 -13.15
C ALA A 124 7.33 -9.76 -12.51
N TRP A 125 7.38 -8.49 -12.12
CA TRP A 125 6.23 -7.79 -11.56
C TRP A 125 5.13 -7.51 -12.60
N ARG A 126 5.49 -7.26 -13.87
CA ARG A 126 4.52 -7.15 -14.96
C ARG A 126 3.74 -8.45 -15.17
N GLU A 127 4.42 -9.59 -15.08
CA GLU A 127 3.76 -10.90 -15.12
C GLU A 127 2.77 -11.07 -13.94
N ALA A 128 3.15 -10.66 -12.73
CA ALA A 128 2.26 -10.67 -11.58
C ALA A 128 1.02 -9.78 -11.79
N VAL A 129 1.21 -8.56 -12.32
CA VAL A 129 0.10 -7.61 -12.60
C VAL A 129 -0.78 -8.11 -13.75
N ALA A 130 -0.22 -8.79 -14.75
CA ALA A 130 -1.01 -9.36 -15.84
C ALA A 130 -2.00 -10.43 -15.34
N MET A 131 -1.64 -11.16 -14.27
CA MET A 131 -2.51 -12.14 -13.61
C MET A 131 -3.50 -11.47 -12.64
N GLU A 132 -3.07 -10.40 -11.96
CA GLU A 132 -3.88 -9.66 -10.99
C GLU A 132 -3.89 -8.15 -11.30
N PRO A 133 -4.60 -7.71 -12.34
CA PRO A 133 -4.61 -6.31 -12.77
C PRO A 133 -5.14 -5.33 -11.72
N GLU A 134 -5.94 -5.80 -10.77
CA GLU A 134 -6.45 -5.02 -9.65
C GLU A 134 -5.48 -4.91 -8.46
N ASN A 135 -4.29 -5.47 -8.57
CA ASN A 135 -3.24 -5.30 -7.56
C ASN A 135 -2.51 -3.96 -7.76
N TRP A 136 -3.16 -2.90 -7.33
CA TRP A 136 -2.71 -1.51 -7.51
C TRP A 136 -1.40 -1.19 -6.81
N ILE A 137 -1.05 -1.90 -5.74
CA ILE A 137 0.21 -1.67 -5.02
C ILE A 137 1.38 -2.00 -5.95
N ILE A 138 1.38 -3.18 -6.57
CA ILE A 138 2.47 -3.61 -7.44
C ILE A 138 2.52 -2.75 -8.69
N ARG A 139 1.38 -2.51 -9.33
CA ARG A 139 1.29 -1.65 -10.52
C ARG A 139 1.89 -0.26 -10.27
N LYS A 140 1.53 0.39 -9.18
CA LYS A 140 2.05 1.71 -8.84
C LYS A 140 3.55 1.69 -8.51
N GLN A 141 4.06 0.62 -7.91
CA GLN A 141 5.51 0.48 -7.69
C GLN A 141 6.28 0.31 -9.01
N ILE A 142 5.74 -0.47 -9.97
CA ILE A 142 6.31 -0.56 -11.32
C ILE A 142 6.41 0.84 -11.94
N TRP A 143 5.32 1.59 -11.92
CA TRP A 143 5.28 2.95 -12.46
C TRP A 143 6.25 3.89 -11.74
N ALA A 144 6.30 3.85 -10.41
CA ALA A 144 7.19 4.70 -9.61
C ALA A 144 8.68 4.42 -9.87
N ILE A 145 9.03 3.17 -10.20
CA ILE A 145 10.40 2.77 -10.53
C ILE A 145 10.72 3.10 -12.00
N ALA A 146 9.78 2.88 -12.92
CA ALA A 146 9.98 3.15 -14.34
C ALA A 146 9.90 4.64 -14.68
N HIS A 147 9.08 5.40 -13.95
CA HIS A 147 8.78 6.82 -14.18
C HIS A 147 8.87 7.62 -12.87
N PRO A 148 10.05 7.68 -12.22
CA PRO A 148 10.19 8.34 -10.92
C PRO A 148 9.84 9.83 -10.96
N GLU A 149 9.97 10.49 -12.10
CA GLU A 149 9.58 11.90 -12.30
C GLU A 149 8.08 12.12 -12.11
N ARG A 150 7.24 11.11 -12.36
CA ARG A 150 5.77 11.20 -12.20
C ARG A 150 5.33 11.04 -10.74
N PHE A 151 6.23 10.55 -9.89
CA PHE A 151 5.93 10.27 -8.49
C PHE A 151 6.72 11.17 -7.52
N TYR A 152 7.99 11.49 -7.84
CA TYR A 152 8.91 12.08 -6.86
C TYR A 152 9.44 13.48 -7.23
N ALA A 153 9.15 14.00 -8.43
CA ALA A 153 9.60 15.33 -8.87
C ALA A 153 8.64 16.47 -8.48
N GLY A 154 7.67 16.21 -7.61
CA GLY A 154 6.66 17.19 -7.19
C GLY A 154 5.44 16.49 -6.60
N ASP A 155 4.24 16.94 -7.01
CA ASP A 155 3.01 16.22 -6.71
C ASP A 155 2.90 15.00 -7.62
N VAL A 156 2.26 13.94 -7.08
CA VAL A 156 2.01 12.72 -7.86
C VAL A 156 1.11 13.04 -9.06
N ASP A 157 1.55 12.64 -10.24
CA ASP A 157 0.83 12.87 -11.49
C ASP A 157 -0.33 11.86 -11.65
N PHE A 158 -1.47 12.18 -11.06
CA PHE A 158 -2.66 11.34 -11.12
C PHE A 158 -3.32 11.33 -12.50
N ASP A 159 -3.15 12.36 -13.32
CA ASP A 159 -3.72 12.40 -14.66
C ASP A 159 -2.95 11.45 -15.58
N TRP A 160 -1.63 11.46 -15.52
CA TRP A 160 -0.81 10.45 -16.20
C TRP A 160 -1.18 9.02 -15.78
N GLN A 161 -1.43 8.75 -14.48
CA GLN A 161 -1.86 7.42 -14.03
C GLN A 161 -3.20 6.99 -14.66
N LYS A 162 -4.16 7.92 -14.84
CA LYS A 162 -5.43 7.63 -15.52
C LYS A 162 -5.21 7.27 -16.97
N ASP A 163 -4.31 7.99 -17.65
CA ASP A 163 -3.96 7.70 -19.05
C ASP A 163 -3.33 6.31 -19.18
N GLN A 164 -2.41 5.93 -18.28
CA GLN A 164 -1.83 4.58 -18.26
C GLN A 164 -2.89 3.50 -18.08
N ILE A 165 -3.86 3.71 -17.18
CA ILE A 165 -4.98 2.77 -17.00
C ILE A 165 -5.81 2.66 -18.28
N ALA A 166 -6.11 3.79 -18.95
CA ALA A 166 -6.89 3.79 -20.18
C ALA A 166 -6.16 3.07 -21.35
N GLU A 167 -4.82 3.09 -21.34
CA GLU A 167 -3.95 2.41 -22.30
C GLU A 167 -3.71 0.92 -21.95
N GLY A 168 -4.25 0.44 -20.80
CA GLY A 168 -4.13 -0.94 -20.36
C GLY A 168 -2.76 -1.30 -19.77
N GLN A 169 -2.04 -0.29 -19.28
CA GLN A 169 -0.72 -0.45 -18.66
C GLN A 169 -0.81 -0.78 -17.16
#